data_efda8d75367c3ddd2df68e3ab9b639a5
#
_entry.id   efda8d75367c3ddd2df68e3ab9b639a5
#
_cell.length_a   1.000
_cell.length_b   1.000
_cell.length_c   1.000
_cell.angle_alpha   90.00
_cell.angle_beta   90.00
_cell.angle_gamma   90.00
#
_symmetry.space_group_name_H-M   'P 1'
#
loop_
_entity.id
_entity.type
_entity.pdbx_description
1 polymer ?
#
loop_
_entity_poly.entity_id
_entity_poly.type
_entity_poly.pdbx_seq_one_letter_code
_entity_poly.pdbx_strand_id
1 'polypeptide(L)'
;MELIRAELGHEEALDRFLPYGEHRARALGPCMILHIISGNTPHAGIQSLIRGLLLGAFNWCKIPSSGLPEVAEFRERLPFELARRIIIAEELRGDWLDQADAVIVFGRDETVEHFRKRVRSDQRFIPHAHRLSFGVVFDDPEFCSVADAAKSASLYNQQGCLSPHLFYVEPKIAREYAGRLAAAMAEFEKANPRGPLSLAEQTEIVALRKDFAFRAAMNSEGEKPALWESQDSTSWTVLFDPEPQFMASCLNRVVYVKPMPADGLAAAVRRVYKHLSTVGIFPSTPENAEKVGLTGASRICPIGAMQFPPLTWHHDAQPVLAPLVNWVDFEGE
;
A
#
# COMPACT_ATOMS: atom_id res chain seq x y z
N MET A 1 -21.48 0.34 7.51
CA MET A 1 -22.32 1.58 7.57
C MET A 1 -21.46 2.84 7.60
N GLU A 2 -20.41 2.93 8.46
CA GLU A 2 -19.54 4.12 8.55
C GLU A 2 -18.94 4.57 7.18
N LEU A 3 -18.40 3.63 6.39
CA LEU A 3 -17.83 3.92 5.07
C LEU A 3 -18.90 4.44 4.09
N ILE A 4 -20.10 3.86 4.09
CA ILE A 4 -21.21 4.35 3.24
C ILE A 4 -21.59 5.78 3.62
N ARG A 5 -21.72 6.07 4.92
CA ARG A 5 -21.99 7.43 5.39
C ARG A 5 -20.89 8.41 5.01
N ALA A 6 -19.62 8.01 5.18
CA ALA A 6 -18.47 8.88 4.89
C ALA A 6 -18.39 9.26 3.40
N GLU A 7 -18.68 8.33 2.48
CA GLU A 7 -18.49 8.56 1.05
C GLU A 7 -19.78 8.85 0.28
N LEU A 8 -20.93 8.39 0.75
CA LEU A 8 -22.21 8.61 0.10
C LEU A 8 -23.12 9.58 0.89
N GLY A 9 -22.62 10.17 1.96
CA GLY A 9 -23.30 11.19 2.76
C GLY A 9 -24.29 10.64 3.79
N HIS A 10 -24.87 9.46 3.57
CA HIS A 10 -25.81 8.83 4.49
C HIS A 10 -25.74 7.30 4.41
N GLU A 11 -25.95 6.62 5.53
CA GLU A 11 -25.85 5.15 5.60
C GLU A 11 -26.94 4.40 4.81
N GLU A 12 -28.09 5.04 4.57
CA GLU A 12 -29.20 4.53 3.77
C GLU A 12 -29.19 5.05 2.31
N ALA A 13 -28.09 5.67 1.85
CA ALA A 13 -28.00 6.23 0.51
C ALA A 13 -28.26 5.21 -0.61
N LEU A 14 -27.97 3.92 -0.35
CA LEU A 14 -28.22 2.81 -1.27
C LEU A 14 -29.67 2.29 -1.21
N ASP A 15 -30.40 2.55 -0.12
CA ASP A 15 -31.68 1.89 0.15
C ASP A 15 -32.88 2.72 -0.31
N ARG A 16 -32.79 4.04 -0.21
CA ARG A 16 -33.92 4.95 -0.50
C ARG A 16 -33.47 6.33 -0.98
N PHE A 17 -34.39 7.10 -1.53
CA PHE A 17 -34.17 8.50 -1.85
C PHE A 17 -34.08 9.35 -0.58
N LEU A 18 -33.01 10.09 -0.44
CA LEU A 18 -32.71 10.96 0.70
C LEU A 18 -32.61 12.42 0.25
N PRO A 19 -32.86 13.40 1.14
CA PRO A 19 -32.67 14.82 0.82
C PRO A 19 -31.23 15.10 0.36
N TYR A 20 -31.08 15.80 -0.76
CA TYR A 20 -29.80 16.20 -1.34
C TYR A 20 -29.93 17.61 -1.95
N GLY A 21 -29.60 18.64 -1.19
CA GLY A 21 -29.86 20.01 -1.59
C GLY A 21 -31.36 20.28 -1.75
N GLU A 22 -31.76 20.75 -2.95
CA GLU A 22 -33.14 21.08 -3.27
C GLU A 22 -33.98 19.91 -3.85
N HIS A 23 -33.34 18.73 -4.00
CA HIS A 23 -34.01 17.52 -4.52
C HIS A 23 -33.73 16.31 -3.61
N ARG A 24 -34.05 15.13 -4.06
CA ARG A 24 -33.75 13.88 -3.39
C ARG A 24 -32.86 13.02 -4.29
N ALA A 25 -31.88 12.32 -3.71
CA ALA A 25 -31.01 11.44 -4.46
C ALA A 25 -30.92 10.05 -3.83
N ARG A 26 -30.64 9.06 -4.66
CA ARG A 26 -30.35 7.68 -4.25
C ARG A 26 -29.13 7.17 -5.00
N ALA A 27 -28.21 6.53 -4.30
CA ALA A 27 -27.08 5.84 -4.90
C ALA A 27 -27.49 4.42 -5.35
N LEU A 28 -27.07 4.04 -6.56
CA LEU A 28 -27.23 2.69 -7.09
C LEU A 28 -25.83 2.06 -7.23
N GLY A 29 -25.61 0.95 -6.52
CA GLY A 29 -24.39 0.15 -6.68
C GLY A 29 -24.38 -0.60 -8.02
N PRO A 30 -23.18 -1.03 -8.49
CA PRO A 30 -23.08 -1.90 -9.66
C PRO A 30 -23.68 -3.28 -9.37
N CYS A 31 -24.22 -3.94 -10.38
CA CYS A 31 -24.67 -5.32 -10.24
C CYS A 31 -23.47 -6.28 -10.15
N MET A 32 -22.44 -6.04 -10.95
CA MET A 32 -21.28 -6.91 -11.08
C MET A 32 -19.95 -6.14 -11.02
N ILE A 33 -19.06 -6.54 -10.14
CA ILE A 33 -17.68 -6.01 -10.05
C ILE A 33 -16.69 -7.12 -10.37
N LEU A 34 -15.77 -6.85 -11.29
CA LEU A 34 -14.60 -7.67 -11.55
C LEU A 34 -13.40 -7.12 -10.79
N HIS A 35 -12.83 -7.94 -9.92
CA HIS A 35 -11.61 -7.64 -9.17
C HIS A 35 -10.44 -8.41 -9.75
N ILE A 36 -9.43 -7.72 -10.24
CA ILE A 36 -8.13 -8.29 -10.66
C ILE A 36 -7.15 -8.06 -9.51
N ILE A 37 -6.80 -9.09 -8.78
CA ILE A 37 -5.95 -9.01 -7.59
C ILE A 37 -4.54 -9.49 -7.93
N SER A 38 -3.55 -8.64 -7.62
CA SER A 38 -2.14 -9.04 -7.63
C SER A 38 -1.80 -9.88 -6.39
N GLY A 39 -0.78 -10.72 -6.51
CA GLY A 39 -0.41 -11.69 -5.47
C GLY A 39 0.38 -11.16 -4.29
N ASN A 40 0.58 -9.85 -4.17
CA ASN A 40 1.57 -9.34 -3.22
C ASN A 40 1.06 -9.29 -1.77
N THR A 41 -0.23 -8.95 -1.57
CA THR A 41 -0.83 -8.92 -0.23
C THR A 41 -2.33 -9.24 -0.28
N PRO A 42 -2.87 -10.01 0.67
CA PRO A 42 -4.29 -10.37 0.70
C PRO A 42 -5.21 -9.20 1.04
N HIS A 43 -4.72 -8.19 1.77
CA HIS A 43 -5.52 -7.09 2.31
C HIS A 43 -6.24 -6.28 1.22
N ALA A 44 -5.56 -5.95 0.13
CA ALA A 44 -6.15 -5.17 -0.95
C ALA A 44 -7.35 -5.92 -1.57
N GLY A 45 -7.20 -7.22 -1.81
CA GLY A 45 -8.27 -8.09 -2.32
C GLY A 45 -9.46 -8.17 -1.38
N ILE A 46 -9.21 -8.45 -0.10
CA ILE A 46 -10.27 -8.58 0.91
C ILE A 46 -11.01 -7.24 1.08
N GLN A 47 -10.29 -6.12 1.20
CA GLN A 47 -10.94 -4.80 1.31
C GLN A 47 -11.77 -4.46 0.06
N SER A 48 -11.29 -4.82 -1.12
CA SER A 48 -12.02 -4.61 -2.37
C SER A 48 -13.33 -5.42 -2.41
N LEU A 49 -13.28 -6.69 -1.99
CA LEU A 49 -14.48 -7.53 -1.88
C LEU A 49 -15.48 -7.02 -0.84
N ILE A 50 -15.00 -6.53 0.32
CA ILE A 50 -15.88 -5.89 1.33
C ILE A 50 -16.62 -4.69 0.71
N ARG A 51 -15.93 -3.84 -0.04
CA ARG A 51 -16.53 -2.68 -0.73
C ARG A 51 -17.61 -3.11 -1.73
N GLY A 52 -17.32 -4.12 -2.54
CA GLY A 52 -18.31 -4.66 -3.47
C GLY A 52 -19.54 -5.26 -2.76
N LEU A 53 -19.35 -5.97 -1.66
CA LEU A 53 -20.44 -6.50 -0.85
C LEU A 53 -21.27 -5.39 -0.19
N LEU A 54 -20.65 -4.30 0.28
CA LEU A 54 -21.34 -3.14 0.84
C LEU A 54 -22.25 -2.46 -0.20
N LEU A 55 -21.86 -2.47 -1.47
CA LEU A 55 -22.65 -1.96 -2.58
C LEU A 55 -23.73 -2.95 -3.08
N GLY A 56 -23.80 -4.15 -2.50
CA GLY A 56 -24.74 -5.19 -2.91
C GLY A 56 -24.37 -5.93 -4.20
N ALA A 57 -23.16 -5.73 -4.72
CA ALA A 57 -22.71 -6.31 -5.98
C ALA A 57 -22.42 -7.81 -5.88
N PHE A 58 -22.51 -8.51 -7.02
CA PHE A 58 -21.80 -9.75 -7.24
C PHE A 58 -20.34 -9.44 -7.56
N ASN A 59 -19.41 -10.25 -7.01
CA ASN A 59 -17.99 -10.00 -7.07
C ASN A 59 -17.29 -11.16 -7.74
N TRP A 60 -16.68 -10.93 -8.89
CA TRP A 60 -15.80 -11.87 -9.55
C TRP A 60 -14.36 -11.49 -9.23
N CYS A 61 -13.63 -12.39 -8.62
CA CYS A 61 -12.29 -12.15 -8.12
C CYS A 61 -11.28 -13.05 -8.87
N LYS A 62 -10.51 -12.45 -9.77
CA LYS A 62 -9.36 -13.08 -10.39
C LYS A 62 -8.16 -12.90 -9.46
N ILE A 63 -7.68 -14.00 -8.88
CA ILE A 63 -6.47 -14.03 -8.04
C ILE A 63 -5.26 -14.51 -8.86
N PRO A 64 -4.00 -14.34 -8.39
CA PRO A 64 -2.83 -14.87 -9.08
C PRO A 64 -2.85 -16.41 -9.14
N SER A 65 -2.13 -16.97 -10.11
CA SER A 65 -1.97 -18.43 -10.28
C SER A 65 -1.25 -19.10 -9.10
N SER A 66 -0.50 -18.35 -8.30
CA SER A 66 0.07 -18.82 -7.03
C SER A 66 -0.96 -18.98 -5.91
N GLY A 67 -2.21 -18.58 -6.16
CA GLY A 67 -3.29 -18.55 -5.17
C GLY A 67 -3.19 -17.35 -4.22
N LEU A 68 -4.26 -17.14 -3.47
CA LEU A 68 -4.36 -16.25 -2.30
C LEU A 68 -5.30 -16.91 -1.30
N PRO A 69 -4.81 -17.86 -0.49
CA PRO A 69 -5.64 -18.67 0.41
C PRO A 69 -6.46 -17.81 1.37
N GLU A 70 -5.94 -16.66 1.81
CA GLU A 70 -6.63 -15.74 2.73
C GLU A 70 -7.92 -15.16 2.11
N VAL A 71 -7.97 -14.99 0.79
CA VAL A 71 -9.17 -14.50 0.09
C VAL A 71 -10.24 -15.61 0.06
N ALA A 72 -9.84 -16.86 -0.14
CA ALA A 72 -10.74 -18.01 -0.07
C ALA A 72 -11.28 -18.20 1.36
N GLU A 73 -10.40 -18.16 2.36
CA GLU A 73 -10.75 -18.25 3.77
C GLU A 73 -11.70 -17.12 4.21
N PHE A 74 -11.45 -15.89 3.75
CA PHE A 74 -12.38 -14.79 3.98
C PHE A 74 -13.78 -15.11 3.47
N ARG A 75 -13.90 -15.61 2.23
CA ARG A 75 -15.19 -15.99 1.65
C ARG A 75 -15.88 -17.08 2.46
N GLU A 76 -15.15 -18.11 2.91
CA GLU A 76 -15.68 -19.23 3.70
C GLU A 76 -16.21 -18.83 5.06
N ARG A 77 -15.66 -17.76 5.66
CA ARG A 77 -16.10 -17.21 6.95
C ARG A 77 -17.32 -16.30 6.85
N LEU A 78 -17.75 -15.93 5.64
CA LEU A 78 -18.92 -15.09 5.45
C LEU A 78 -20.23 -15.89 5.61
N PRO A 79 -21.33 -15.25 6.06
CA PRO A 79 -22.67 -15.82 5.95
C PRO A 79 -22.96 -16.22 4.51
N PHE A 80 -23.70 -17.33 4.33
CA PHE A 80 -23.99 -17.90 2.99
C PHE A 80 -24.50 -16.86 1.98
N GLU A 81 -25.38 -15.94 2.39
CA GLU A 81 -25.96 -14.90 1.53
C GLU A 81 -24.92 -13.91 0.99
N LEU A 82 -23.83 -13.71 1.69
CA LEU A 82 -22.70 -12.88 1.23
C LEU A 82 -21.67 -13.73 0.47
N ALA A 83 -21.34 -14.92 0.97
CA ALA A 83 -20.38 -15.81 0.34
C ALA A 83 -20.78 -16.18 -1.11
N ARG A 84 -22.08 -16.42 -1.38
CA ARG A 84 -22.60 -16.73 -2.71
C ARG A 84 -22.47 -15.59 -3.72
N ARG A 85 -22.20 -14.37 -3.26
CA ARG A 85 -21.95 -13.18 -4.10
C ARG A 85 -20.49 -13.04 -4.52
N ILE A 86 -19.63 -13.99 -4.14
CA ILE A 86 -18.21 -13.96 -4.47
C ILE A 86 -17.85 -15.23 -5.24
N ILE A 87 -17.28 -15.04 -6.43
CA ILE A 87 -16.65 -16.13 -7.22
C ILE A 87 -15.16 -15.83 -7.33
N ILE A 88 -14.33 -16.79 -6.95
CA ILE A 88 -12.86 -16.69 -7.01
C ILE A 88 -12.36 -17.61 -8.10
N ALA A 89 -11.43 -17.15 -8.93
CA ALA A 89 -10.76 -17.94 -9.95
C ALA A 89 -9.31 -17.45 -10.16
N GLU A 90 -8.42 -18.37 -10.52
CA GLU A 90 -7.04 -18.08 -10.86
C GLU A 90 -6.89 -17.58 -12.30
N GLU A 91 -7.82 -17.93 -13.16
CA GLU A 91 -7.87 -17.48 -14.55
C GLU A 91 -9.04 -16.54 -14.79
N LEU A 92 -8.82 -15.55 -15.64
CA LEU A 92 -9.89 -14.66 -16.09
C LEU A 92 -10.79 -15.43 -17.06
N ARG A 93 -12.05 -15.64 -16.69
CA ARG A 93 -13.03 -16.25 -17.59
C ARG A 93 -13.39 -15.29 -18.71
N GLY A 94 -13.59 -15.81 -19.93
CA GLY A 94 -13.62 -15.01 -21.16
C GLY A 94 -14.66 -13.88 -21.19
N ASP A 95 -15.80 -14.05 -20.53
CA ASP A 95 -16.93 -13.11 -20.53
C ASP A 95 -16.99 -12.18 -19.30
N TRP A 96 -16.15 -12.42 -18.28
CA TRP A 96 -16.19 -11.61 -17.04
C TRP A 96 -15.92 -10.13 -17.26
N LEU A 97 -14.97 -9.82 -18.12
CA LEU A 97 -14.64 -8.42 -18.41
C LEU A 97 -15.80 -7.71 -19.10
N ASP A 98 -16.48 -8.41 -20.03
CA ASP A 98 -17.56 -7.84 -20.81
C ASP A 98 -18.85 -7.66 -20.01
N GLN A 99 -19.09 -8.50 -19.01
CA GLN A 99 -20.31 -8.46 -18.18
C GLN A 99 -20.18 -7.57 -16.94
N ALA A 100 -18.98 -7.16 -16.55
CA ALA A 100 -18.78 -6.32 -15.38
C ALA A 100 -19.26 -4.89 -15.60
N ASP A 101 -19.94 -4.31 -14.59
CA ASP A 101 -20.27 -2.87 -14.56
C ASP A 101 -19.05 -2.05 -14.09
N ALA A 102 -18.23 -2.66 -13.24
CA ALA A 102 -17.01 -2.05 -12.73
C ALA A 102 -15.84 -3.04 -12.72
N VAL A 103 -14.65 -2.54 -13.02
CA VAL A 103 -13.41 -3.31 -13.03
C VAL A 103 -12.40 -2.63 -12.12
N ILE A 104 -11.99 -3.34 -11.06
CA ILE A 104 -10.99 -2.89 -10.10
C ILE A 104 -9.72 -3.70 -10.32
N VAL A 105 -8.61 -3.03 -10.61
CA VAL A 105 -7.36 -3.70 -10.97
C VAL A 105 -6.26 -3.32 -9.98
N PHE A 106 -5.72 -4.32 -9.29
CA PHE A 106 -4.50 -4.20 -8.48
C PHE A 106 -3.35 -4.86 -9.25
N GLY A 107 -2.30 -4.14 -9.52
CA GLY A 107 -1.17 -4.71 -10.23
C GLY A 107 -0.08 -3.72 -10.59
N ARG A 108 0.90 -4.19 -11.37
CA ARG A 108 1.91 -3.32 -11.96
C ARG A 108 1.29 -2.42 -13.03
N ASP A 109 1.99 -1.37 -13.41
CA ASP A 109 1.51 -0.40 -14.40
C ASP A 109 1.14 -1.07 -15.73
N GLU A 110 1.90 -2.10 -16.15
CA GLU A 110 1.62 -2.85 -17.39
C GLU A 110 0.29 -3.63 -17.28
N THR A 111 0.00 -4.20 -16.11
CA THR A 111 -1.27 -4.91 -15.85
C THR A 111 -2.44 -3.94 -15.89
N VAL A 112 -2.30 -2.81 -15.22
CA VAL A 112 -3.34 -1.77 -15.20
C VAL A 112 -3.61 -1.25 -16.62
N GLU A 113 -2.56 -0.98 -17.38
CA GLU A 113 -2.69 -0.48 -18.75
C GLU A 113 -3.28 -1.55 -19.70
N HIS A 114 -2.97 -2.83 -19.49
CA HIS A 114 -3.58 -3.93 -20.24
C HIS A 114 -5.10 -3.95 -20.09
N PHE A 115 -5.60 -3.81 -18.85
CA PHE A 115 -7.05 -3.78 -18.61
C PHE A 115 -7.67 -2.47 -19.04
N ARG A 116 -7.01 -1.33 -18.86
CA ARG A 116 -7.49 -0.01 -19.31
C ARG A 116 -7.87 0.01 -20.79
N LYS A 117 -7.08 -0.64 -21.63
CA LYS A 117 -7.34 -0.74 -23.09
C LYS A 117 -8.51 -1.65 -23.45
N ARG A 118 -8.97 -2.48 -22.54
CA ARG A 118 -10.01 -3.49 -22.78
C ARG A 118 -11.35 -3.14 -22.13
N VAL A 119 -11.33 -2.26 -21.14
CA VAL A 119 -12.53 -1.81 -20.44
C VAL A 119 -13.35 -0.91 -21.38
N ARG A 120 -14.65 -1.14 -21.47
CA ARG A 120 -15.58 -0.32 -22.28
C ARG A 120 -15.81 1.03 -21.62
N SER A 121 -16.26 2.02 -22.40
CA SER A 121 -16.52 3.38 -21.94
C SER A 121 -17.68 3.50 -20.95
N ASP A 122 -18.59 2.53 -20.92
CA ASP A 122 -19.75 2.45 -20.02
C ASP A 122 -19.41 1.77 -18.68
N GLN A 123 -18.24 1.13 -18.58
CA GLN A 123 -17.77 0.48 -17.35
C GLN A 123 -16.99 1.44 -16.47
N ARG A 124 -17.11 1.28 -15.15
CA ARG A 124 -16.24 1.97 -14.17
C ARG A 124 -14.88 1.27 -14.11
N PHE A 125 -13.80 2.02 -14.22
CA PHE A 125 -12.44 1.48 -14.13
C PHE A 125 -11.68 2.10 -12.98
N ILE A 126 -11.32 1.29 -11.97
CA ILE A 126 -10.60 1.71 -10.77
C ILE A 126 -9.21 1.06 -10.76
N PRO A 127 -8.17 1.78 -11.18
CA PRO A 127 -6.81 1.27 -11.20
C PRO A 127 -6.10 1.50 -9.86
N HIS A 128 -5.46 0.46 -9.35
CA HIS A 128 -4.48 0.51 -8.26
C HIS A 128 -3.13 0.03 -8.81
N ALA A 129 -2.37 0.99 -9.32
CA ALA A 129 -1.07 0.78 -9.96
C ALA A 129 0.08 0.70 -8.93
N HIS A 130 1.32 0.68 -9.41
CA HIS A 130 2.50 0.65 -8.56
C HIS A 130 2.56 1.87 -7.63
N ARG A 131 2.78 1.63 -6.34
CA ARG A 131 2.88 2.65 -5.30
C ARG A 131 4.11 2.46 -4.42
N LEU A 132 4.60 3.57 -3.89
CA LEU A 132 5.77 3.66 -3.04
C LEU A 132 5.40 4.27 -1.69
N SER A 133 5.95 3.72 -0.62
CA SER A 133 5.76 4.22 0.74
C SER A 133 7.11 4.43 1.42
N PHE A 134 7.15 5.32 2.41
CA PHE A 134 8.35 5.58 3.20
C PHE A 134 8.00 6.01 4.62
N GLY A 135 9.00 6.04 5.50
CA GLY A 135 8.85 6.56 6.84
C GLY A 135 9.61 7.86 7.06
N VAL A 136 9.20 8.63 8.08
CA VAL A 136 9.87 9.85 8.52
C VAL A 136 9.98 9.87 10.04
N VAL A 137 11.19 10.01 10.55
CA VAL A 137 11.48 10.12 11.97
C VAL A 137 12.04 11.53 12.23
N PHE A 138 11.19 12.42 12.78
CA PHE A 138 11.55 13.81 13.01
C PHE A 138 12.37 13.99 14.28
N ASP A 139 12.02 13.26 15.35
CA ASP A 139 12.69 13.31 16.64
C ASP A 139 12.42 11.99 17.38
N ASP A 140 13.46 11.24 17.67
CA ASP A 140 13.38 9.95 18.40
C ASP A 140 14.70 9.63 19.14
N PRO A 141 15.08 10.44 20.14
CA PRO A 141 16.36 10.27 20.83
C PRO A 141 16.47 8.94 21.62
N GLU A 142 15.34 8.33 21.96
CA GLU A 142 15.26 7.06 22.67
C GLU A 142 15.01 5.86 21.73
N PHE A 143 14.90 6.10 20.42
CA PHE A 143 14.67 5.08 19.39
C PHE A 143 13.39 4.26 19.60
N CYS A 144 12.35 4.89 20.13
CA CYS A 144 11.05 4.26 20.42
C CYS A 144 10.34 3.74 19.15
N SER A 145 10.55 4.40 17.99
CA SER A 145 9.91 4.03 16.72
C SER A 145 10.55 2.82 16.03
N VAL A 146 11.73 2.38 16.46
CA VAL A 146 12.53 1.37 15.74
C VAL A 146 11.82 0.03 15.60
N ALA A 147 11.17 -0.46 16.67
CA ALA A 147 10.42 -1.73 16.62
C ALA A 147 9.25 -1.67 15.62
N ASP A 148 8.53 -0.57 15.60
CA ASP A 148 7.44 -0.30 14.66
C ASP A 148 7.94 -0.15 13.22
N ALA A 149 9.10 0.48 13.02
CA ALA A 149 9.74 0.61 11.73
C ALA A 149 10.18 -0.76 11.19
N ALA A 150 10.81 -1.59 12.03
CA ALA A 150 11.21 -2.95 11.67
C ALA A 150 10.00 -3.82 11.29
N LYS A 151 8.92 -3.75 12.08
CA LYS A 151 7.66 -4.44 11.78
C LYS A 151 7.07 -3.98 10.45
N SER A 152 6.96 -2.67 10.21
CA SER A 152 6.37 -2.11 8.99
C SER A 152 7.18 -2.45 7.73
N ALA A 153 8.52 -2.49 7.84
CA ALA A 153 9.40 -2.88 6.75
C ALA A 153 9.45 -4.40 6.51
N SER A 154 9.09 -5.22 7.52
CA SER A 154 9.26 -6.68 7.43
C SER A 154 7.97 -7.45 7.16
N LEU A 155 6.83 -6.92 7.57
CA LEU A 155 5.52 -7.54 7.32
C LEU A 155 5.32 -7.79 5.82
N TYR A 156 4.68 -8.92 5.51
CA TYR A 156 4.43 -9.37 4.12
C TYR A 156 5.69 -9.38 3.25
N ASN A 157 6.87 -9.60 3.86
CA ASN A 157 8.18 -9.56 3.20
C ASN A 157 8.41 -8.25 2.41
N GLN A 158 7.84 -7.14 2.89
CA GLN A 158 7.89 -5.83 2.23
C GLN A 158 7.25 -5.78 0.83
N GLN A 159 6.44 -6.77 0.46
CA GLN A 159 5.85 -6.87 -0.89
C GLN A 159 4.62 -5.97 -1.10
N GLY A 160 4.09 -5.36 -0.04
CA GLY A 160 2.91 -4.49 -0.12
C GLY A 160 3.24 -3.05 -0.52
N CYS A 161 2.32 -2.39 -1.21
CA CYS A 161 2.43 -0.96 -1.57
C CYS A 161 2.51 -0.01 -0.34
N LEU A 162 2.12 -0.49 0.84
CA LEU A 162 2.19 0.24 2.11
C LEU A 162 3.52 0.04 2.84
N SER A 163 4.37 -0.88 2.36
CA SER A 163 5.66 -1.18 2.98
C SER A 163 6.67 -0.07 2.70
N PRO A 164 7.37 0.44 3.72
CA PRO A 164 8.35 1.49 3.52
C PRO A 164 9.58 0.96 2.76
N HIS A 165 9.98 1.68 1.71
CA HIS A 165 11.24 1.46 1.02
C HIS A 165 12.43 2.06 1.76
N LEU A 166 12.17 3.16 2.48
CA LEU A 166 13.19 3.87 3.25
C LEU A 166 12.56 4.60 4.45
N PHE A 167 13.43 5.02 5.36
CA PHE A 167 13.12 5.98 6.43
C PHE A 167 14.04 7.20 6.29
N TYR A 168 13.43 8.39 6.21
CA TYR A 168 14.15 9.64 6.46
C TYR A 168 14.18 9.90 7.96
N VAL A 169 15.37 10.09 8.51
CA VAL A 169 15.58 10.20 9.95
C VAL A 169 16.33 11.49 10.26
N GLU A 170 16.07 12.13 11.40
CA GLU A 170 16.84 13.29 11.82
C GLU A 170 18.34 13.02 11.66
N PRO A 171 19.11 13.95 11.02
CA PRO A 171 20.51 13.69 10.65
C PRO A 171 21.41 13.25 11.81
N LYS A 172 21.18 13.80 13.01
CA LYS A 172 22.02 13.51 14.18
C LYS A 172 21.95 12.07 14.65
N ILE A 173 20.82 11.39 14.43
CA ILE A 173 20.58 10.01 14.90
C ILE A 173 20.47 9.01 13.75
N ALA A 174 20.44 9.45 12.49
CA ALA A 174 20.11 8.61 11.35
C ALA A 174 20.98 7.35 11.22
N ARG A 175 22.30 7.48 11.42
CA ARG A 175 23.21 6.35 11.34
C ARG A 175 23.04 5.36 12.50
N GLU A 176 22.86 5.85 13.72
CA GLU A 176 22.57 5.00 14.87
C GLU A 176 21.22 4.32 14.73
N TYR A 177 20.22 5.07 14.25
CA TYR A 177 18.90 4.52 13.94
C TYR A 177 18.98 3.33 12.97
N ALA A 178 19.78 3.42 11.92
CA ALA A 178 19.99 2.31 10.99
C ALA A 178 20.54 1.06 11.67
N GLY A 179 21.52 1.20 12.56
CA GLY A 179 22.05 0.07 13.33
C GLY A 179 21.01 -0.56 14.27
N ARG A 180 20.21 0.26 14.96
CA ARG A 180 19.12 -0.20 15.82
C ARG A 180 17.97 -0.85 15.02
N LEU A 181 17.64 -0.29 13.86
CA LEU A 181 16.67 -0.88 12.95
C LEU A 181 17.12 -2.26 12.48
N ALA A 182 18.40 -2.42 12.16
CA ALA A 182 18.97 -3.72 11.79
C ALA A 182 18.82 -4.76 12.91
N ALA A 183 19.12 -4.37 14.15
CA ALA A 183 18.93 -5.24 15.31
C ALA A 183 17.45 -5.62 15.51
N ALA A 184 16.53 -4.68 15.37
CA ALA A 184 15.09 -4.94 15.48
C ALA A 184 14.57 -5.82 14.34
N MET A 185 15.06 -5.66 13.10
CA MET A 185 14.74 -6.55 11.98
C MET A 185 15.27 -7.97 12.20
N ALA A 186 16.44 -8.12 12.81
CA ALA A 186 16.97 -9.42 13.18
C ALA A 186 16.09 -10.13 14.23
N GLU A 187 15.58 -9.40 15.23
CA GLU A 187 14.65 -9.95 16.21
C GLU A 187 13.30 -10.30 15.57
N PHE A 188 12.79 -9.45 14.67
CA PHE A 188 11.58 -9.75 13.94
C PHE A 188 11.70 -11.01 13.08
N GLU A 189 12.83 -11.22 12.43
CA GLU A 189 13.12 -12.40 11.61
C GLU A 189 13.08 -13.70 12.42
N LYS A 190 13.57 -13.70 13.67
CA LYS A 190 13.52 -14.89 14.53
C LYS A 190 12.11 -15.34 14.81
N ALA A 191 11.19 -14.40 15.04
CA ALA A 191 9.78 -14.69 15.31
C ALA A 191 8.95 -14.90 14.05
N ASN A 192 9.36 -14.29 12.93
CA ASN A 192 8.66 -14.29 11.66
C ASN A 192 9.62 -14.53 10.50
N PRO A 193 10.13 -15.75 10.32
CA PRO A 193 11.09 -16.06 9.26
C PRO A 193 10.55 -15.68 7.89
N ARG A 194 11.41 -15.05 7.05
CA ARG A 194 11.04 -14.70 5.69
C ARG A 194 10.89 -15.97 4.84
N GLY A 195 9.86 -16.01 4.00
CA GLY A 195 9.67 -17.07 3.04
C GLY A 195 10.79 -17.18 1.98
N PRO A 196 10.78 -18.22 1.16
CA PRO A 196 11.78 -18.42 0.11
C PRO A 196 11.71 -17.30 -0.94
N LEU A 197 12.87 -16.99 -1.55
CA LEU A 197 13.00 -16.09 -2.68
C LEU A 197 13.38 -16.84 -3.96
N SER A 198 13.01 -16.27 -5.09
CA SER A 198 13.57 -16.68 -6.37
C SER A 198 15.09 -16.38 -6.43
N LEU A 199 15.79 -17.07 -7.32
CA LEU A 199 17.22 -16.81 -7.54
C LEU A 199 17.48 -15.38 -8.02
N ALA A 200 16.59 -14.80 -8.81
CA ALA A 200 16.68 -13.42 -9.29
C ALA A 200 16.63 -12.42 -8.12
N GLU A 201 15.66 -12.55 -7.22
CA GLU A 201 15.53 -11.68 -6.03
C GLU A 201 16.73 -11.82 -5.09
N GLN A 202 17.21 -13.04 -4.87
CA GLN A 202 18.44 -13.25 -4.07
C GLN A 202 19.65 -12.58 -4.70
N THR A 203 19.81 -12.70 -6.03
CA THR A 203 20.92 -12.10 -6.77
C THR A 203 20.88 -10.59 -6.68
N GLU A 204 19.72 -9.97 -6.78
CA GLU A 204 19.53 -8.54 -6.65
C GLU A 204 19.94 -8.03 -5.26
N ILE A 205 19.50 -8.69 -4.20
CA ILE A 205 19.91 -8.35 -2.82
C ILE A 205 21.42 -8.45 -2.65
N VAL A 206 22.03 -9.54 -3.11
CA VAL A 206 23.49 -9.76 -3.00
C VAL A 206 24.27 -8.71 -3.80
N ALA A 207 23.80 -8.36 -5.01
CA ALA A 207 24.42 -7.32 -5.82
C ALA A 207 24.37 -5.96 -5.12
N LEU A 208 23.23 -5.60 -4.55
CA LEU A 208 23.03 -4.36 -3.81
C LEU A 208 23.94 -4.28 -2.57
N ARG A 209 24.04 -5.36 -1.78
CA ARG A 209 24.94 -5.44 -0.62
C ARG A 209 26.39 -5.22 -1.03
N LYS A 210 26.83 -5.85 -2.11
CA LYS A 210 28.21 -5.70 -2.64
C LYS A 210 28.49 -4.27 -3.12
N ASP A 211 27.52 -3.64 -3.80
CA ASP A 211 27.64 -2.23 -4.20
C ASP A 211 27.81 -1.32 -2.98
N PHE A 212 26.98 -1.49 -1.96
CA PHE A 212 27.09 -0.70 -0.73
C PHE A 212 28.39 -0.92 0.03
N ALA A 213 28.86 -2.15 0.13
CA ALA A 213 30.14 -2.46 0.75
C ALA A 213 31.31 -1.80 -0.02
N PHE A 214 31.25 -1.82 -1.36
CA PHE A 214 32.24 -1.15 -2.21
C PHE A 214 32.20 0.37 -2.03
N ARG A 215 31.01 0.99 -2.10
CA ARG A 215 30.83 2.44 -1.87
C ARG A 215 31.34 2.87 -0.50
N ALA A 216 31.06 2.09 0.55
CA ALA A 216 31.55 2.36 1.90
C ALA A 216 33.08 2.31 2.00
N ALA A 217 33.72 1.40 1.26
CA ALA A 217 35.19 1.27 1.23
C ALA A 217 35.86 2.40 0.42
N MET A 218 35.23 2.83 -0.68
CA MET A 218 35.80 3.83 -1.60
C MET A 218 35.54 5.27 -1.17
N ASN A 219 34.55 5.53 -0.32
CA ASN A 219 34.23 6.90 0.10
C ASN A 219 35.30 7.43 1.08
N SER A 220 36.05 8.46 0.63
CA SER A 220 37.12 9.10 1.40
C SER A 220 36.66 10.41 2.07
N GLU A 221 35.54 11.01 1.61
CA GLU A 221 35.06 12.31 2.08
C GLU A 221 33.58 12.24 2.50
N GLY A 222 33.21 13.01 3.52
CA GLY A 222 31.84 13.10 4.01
C GLY A 222 31.35 11.90 4.82
N GLU A 223 30.06 11.82 4.99
CA GLU A 223 29.42 10.72 5.72
C GLU A 223 29.37 9.46 4.83
N LYS A 224 29.92 8.34 5.35
CA LYS A 224 30.07 7.10 4.58
C LYS A 224 28.75 6.32 4.56
N PRO A 225 28.38 5.70 3.44
CA PRO A 225 27.37 4.65 3.42
C PRO A 225 27.74 3.52 4.41
N ALA A 226 26.72 2.82 4.90
CA ALA A 226 26.92 1.67 5.77
C ALA A 226 25.88 0.59 5.49
N LEU A 227 26.24 -0.64 5.82
CA LEU A 227 25.43 -1.83 5.58
C LEU A 227 25.37 -2.67 6.86
N TRP A 228 24.17 -3.09 7.21
CA TRP A 228 23.88 -4.16 8.18
C TRP A 228 23.07 -5.23 7.47
N GLU A 229 23.43 -6.48 7.67
CA GLU A 229 22.81 -7.59 6.95
C GLU A 229 22.69 -8.85 7.80
N SER A 230 21.77 -9.71 7.44
CA SER A 230 21.66 -11.04 8.02
C SER A 230 22.89 -11.89 7.66
N GLN A 231 23.44 -12.61 8.64
CA GLN A 231 24.58 -13.52 8.45
C GLN A 231 24.12 -14.75 7.63
N ASP A 232 24.96 -15.19 6.70
CA ASP A 232 24.79 -16.39 5.88
C ASP A 232 23.44 -16.50 5.13
N SER A 233 22.72 -15.38 5.01
CA SER A 233 21.41 -15.36 4.36
C SER A 233 21.11 -13.98 3.75
N THR A 234 19.98 -13.85 3.04
CA THR A 234 19.45 -12.58 2.54
C THR A 234 18.17 -12.16 3.27
N SER A 235 17.97 -12.65 4.51
CA SER A 235 16.70 -12.50 5.24
C SER A 235 16.30 -11.06 5.50
N TRP A 236 17.24 -10.18 5.78
CA TRP A 236 17.03 -8.74 5.92
C TRP A 236 18.29 -7.95 5.61
N THR A 237 18.11 -6.68 5.23
CA THR A 237 19.21 -5.76 4.92
C THR A 237 18.81 -4.34 5.29
N VAL A 238 19.64 -3.63 6.03
CA VAL A 238 19.49 -2.19 6.30
C VAL A 238 20.68 -1.45 5.70
N LEU A 239 20.39 -0.42 4.92
CA LEU A 239 21.36 0.38 4.18
C LEU A 239 21.29 1.82 4.67
N PHE A 240 22.34 2.31 5.29
CA PHE A 240 22.46 3.74 5.55
C PHE A 240 23.05 4.42 4.31
N ASP A 241 22.32 5.34 3.73
CA ASP A 241 22.73 6.10 2.55
C ASP A 241 22.62 7.59 2.82
N PRO A 242 23.76 8.35 2.87
CA PRO A 242 23.74 9.79 3.12
C PRO A 242 23.11 10.61 1.99
N GLU A 243 22.94 10.05 0.79
CA GLU A 243 22.31 10.73 -0.33
C GLU A 243 20.81 10.93 -0.10
N PRO A 244 20.29 12.17 -0.12
CA PRO A 244 18.93 12.46 0.31
C PRO A 244 17.85 12.03 -0.70
N GLN A 245 18.21 11.77 -1.96
CA GLN A 245 17.22 11.41 -2.99
C GLN A 245 16.49 10.12 -2.67
N PHE A 246 15.17 10.09 -2.94
CA PHE A 246 14.39 8.87 -2.79
C PHE A 246 14.94 7.75 -3.67
N MET A 247 15.08 6.57 -3.08
CA MET A 247 15.46 5.35 -3.77
C MET A 247 14.51 4.22 -3.35
N ALA A 248 13.92 3.57 -4.34
CA ALA A 248 13.13 2.37 -4.08
C ALA A 248 14.05 1.20 -3.73
N SER A 249 13.70 0.43 -2.72
CA SER A 249 14.40 -0.80 -2.38
C SER A 249 13.99 -1.94 -3.33
N CYS A 250 14.79 -2.99 -3.37
CA CYS A 250 14.44 -4.23 -4.08
C CYS A 250 13.44 -5.10 -3.30
N LEU A 251 12.73 -4.54 -2.32
CA LEU A 251 11.78 -5.25 -1.47
C LEU A 251 12.46 -6.33 -0.60
N ASN A 252 11.68 -7.35 -0.19
CA ASN A 252 12.23 -8.53 0.48
C ASN A 252 13.00 -8.22 1.78
N ARG A 253 12.49 -7.24 2.56
CA ARG A 253 13.11 -6.74 3.80
C ARG A 253 14.45 -6.05 3.59
N VAL A 254 14.59 -5.36 2.47
CA VAL A 254 15.70 -4.43 2.21
C VAL A 254 15.20 -3.01 2.38
N VAL A 255 15.75 -2.26 3.32
CA VAL A 255 15.30 -0.90 3.65
C VAL A 255 16.47 0.07 3.76
N TYR A 256 16.27 1.27 3.23
CA TYR A 256 17.22 2.35 3.39
C TYR A 256 16.89 3.19 4.63
N VAL A 257 17.93 3.71 5.26
CA VAL A 257 17.85 4.81 6.22
C VAL A 257 18.67 5.97 5.66
N LYS A 258 18.03 7.13 5.55
CA LYS A 258 18.65 8.33 4.99
C LYS A 258 18.49 9.49 5.96
N PRO A 259 19.50 10.37 6.08
CA PRO A 259 19.32 11.62 6.80
C PRO A 259 18.18 12.44 6.20
N MET A 260 17.43 13.16 7.04
CA MET A 260 16.42 14.10 6.60
C MET A 260 17.04 15.11 5.63
N PRO A 261 16.46 15.31 4.42
CA PRO A 261 17.05 16.19 3.43
C PRO A 261 16.97 17.68 3.86
N ALA A 262 18.07 18.40 3.72
CA ALA A 262 18.14 19.83 4.06
C ALA A 262 17.14 20.69 3.26
N ASP A 263 16.94 20.35 1.98
CA ASP A 263 15.98 21.03 1.07
C ASP A 263 14.52 20.58 1.28
N GLY A 264 14.28 19.74 2.29
CA GLY A 264 12.97 19.21 2.65
C GLY A 264 12.55 17.96 1.89
N LEU A 265 11.57 17.26 2.45
CA LEU A 265 11.07 15.97 1.95
C LEU A 265 10.49 16.08 0.53
N ALA A 266 9.73 17.13 0.24
CA ALA A 266 9.11 17.33 -1.07
C ALA A 266 10.13 17.36 -2.21
N ALA A 267 11.30 17.96 -1.99
CA ALA A 267 12.40 17.99 -2.97
C ALA A 267 12.98 16.58 -3.19
N ALA A 268 13.22 15.85 -2.11
CA ALA A 268 13.79 14.49 -2.16
C ALA A 268 12.89 13.48 -2.88
N VAL A 269 11.56 13.60 -2.71
CA VAL A 269 10.58 12.67 -3.32
C VAL A 269 9.99 13.17 -4.65
N ARG A 270 10.41 14.33 -5.16
CA ARG A 270 9.82 14.97 -6.36
C ARG A 270 9.72 14.06 -7.58
N ARG A 271 10.67 13.15 -7.76
CA ARG A 271 10.68 12.22 -8.91
C ARG A 271 9.63 11.12 -8.81
N VAL A 272 9.16 10.84 -7.61
CA VAL A 272 8.23 9.72 -7.31
C VAL A 272 6.89 10.20 -6.74
N TYR A 273 6.63 11.51 -6.64
CA TYR A 273 5.46 12.05 -5.94
C TYR A 273 4.12 11.48 -6.44
N LYS A 274 3.99 11.19 -7.74
CA LYS A 274 2.79 10.61 -8.35
C LYS A 274 2.52 9.14 -7.95
N HIS A 275 3.56 8.48 -7.44
CA HIS A 275 3.51 7.08 -7.03
C HIS A 275 3.45 6.91 -5.51
N LEU A 276 3.44 8.01 -4.74
CA LEU A 276 3.42 7.91 -3.30
C LEU A 276 2.06 7.44 -2.77
N SER A 277 2.12 6.47 -1.84
CA SER A 277 0.97 5.96 -1.11
C SER A 277 1.01 6.42 0.35
N THR A 278 1.68 5.68 1.21
CA THR A 278 1.66 5.91 2.65
C THR A 278 2.99 6.46 3.14
N VAL A 279 2.91 7.48 4.01
CA VAL A 279 4.05 7.95 4.80
C VAL A 279 3.78 7.67 6.28
N GLY A 280 4.64 6.83 6.88
CA GLY A 280 4.68 6.62 8.32
C GLY A 280 5.47 7.71 9.00
N ILE A 281 4.96 8.33 10.06
CA ILE A 281 5.66 9.40 10.77
C ILE A 281 5.87 9.09 12.26
N PHE A 282 6.96 9.60 12.81
CA PHE A 282 7.23 9.60 14.24
C PHE A 282 7.98 10.89 14.65
N PRO A 283 7.56 11.57 15.73
CA PRO A 283 6.29 11.44 16.42
C PRO A 283 5.10 11.74 15.50
N SER A 284 3.98 11.04 15.71
CA SER A 284 2.76 11.23 14.91
C SER A 284 1.93 12.39 15.47
N THR A 285 2.32 13.62 15.11
CA THR A 285 1.65 14.85 15.51
C THR A 285 1.05 15.54 14.29
N PRO A 286 0.00 16.38 14.46
CA PRO A 286 -0.56 17.18 13.37
C PRO A 286 0.50 18.06 12.68
N GLU A 287 1.41 18.68 13.46
CA GLU A 287 2.49 19.51 12.91
C GLU A 287 3.42 18.72 11.98
N ASN A 288 3.81 17.49 12.37
CA ASN A 288 4.65 16.65 11.55
C ASN A 288 3.89 16.10 10.32
N ALA A 289 2.59 15.87 10.46
CA ALA A 289 1.74 15.50 9.32
C ALA A 289 1.65 16.62 8.28
N GLU A 290 1.53 17.88 8.69
CA GLU A 290 1.56 19.04 7.78
C GLU A 290 2.89 19.14 7.01
N LYS A 291 4.04 18.93 7.68
CA LYS A 291 5.36 18.90 7.02
C LYS A 291 5.46 17.84 5.91
N VAL A 292 4.76 16.73 6.08
CA VAL A 292 4.73 15.60 5.13
C VAL A 292 3.65 15.79 4.06
N GLY A 293 2.57 16.50 4.36
CA GLY A 293 1.41 16.68 3.46
C GLY A 293 1.78 17.22 2.06
N LEU A 294 2.85 17.99 1.96
CA LEU A 294 3.36 18.52 0.68
C LEU A 294 4.10 17.49 -0.18
N THR A 295 4.33 16.28 0.29
CA THR A 295 5.01 15.22 -0.49
C THR A 295 4.13 14.59 -1.56
N GLY A 296 2.80 14.76 -1.48
CA GLY A 296 1.84 14.12 -2.38
C GLY A 296 1.42 12.71 -1.96
N ALA A 297 1.77 12.29 -0.74
CA ALA A 297 1.32 11.00 -0.20
C ALA A 297 -0.21 10.99 -0.01
N SER A 298 -0.83 9.86 -0.31
CA SER A 298 -2.28 9.67 -0.15
C SER A 298 -2.70 9.36 1.29
N ARG A 299 -1.74 8.98 2.15
CA ARG A 299 -1.99 8.64 3.55
C ARG A 299 -0.78 8.98 4.42
N ILE A 300 -1.05 9.59 5.57
CA ILE A 300 -0.05 9.82 6.62
C ILE A 300 -0.55 9.11 7.88
N CYS A 301 0.31 8.37 8.57
CA CYS A 301 -0.06 7.60 9.75
C CYS A 301 1.15 7.38 10.69
N PRO A 302 0.95 6.90 11.93
CA PRO A 302 2.06 6.41 12.75
C PRO A 302 2.84 5.30 12.03
N ILE A 303 4.16 5.22 12.22
CA ILE A 303 5.02 4.21 11.57
C ILE A 303 4.46 2.79 11.81
N GLY A 304 4.06 2.46 13.04
CA GLY A 304 3.52 1.14 13.38
C GLY A 304 2.17 0.80 12.73
N ALA A 305 1.45 1.80 12.19
CA ALA A 305 0.16 1.63 11.51
C ALA A 305 0.24 1.56 9.99
N MET A 306 1.45 1.62 9.39
CA MET A 306 1.59 1.67 7.93
C MET A 306 0.86 0.52 7.22
N GLN A 307 0.99 -0.70 7.73
CA GLN A 307 0.40 -1.91 7.12
C GLN A 307 -1.10 -2.10 7.42
N PHE A 308 -1.70 -1.23 8.22
CA PHE A 308 -3.07 -1.39 8.73
C PHE A 308 -3.94 -0.17 8.42
N PRO A 309 -4.27 0.10 7.14
CA PRO A 309 -5.13 1.21 6.80
C PRO A 309 -6.57 0.94 7.29
N PRO A 310 -7.27 1.96 7.82
CA PRO A 310 -8.69 1.83 8.15
C PRO A 310 -9.51 1.60 6.88
N LEU A 311 -10.69 1.01 6.98
CA LEU A 311 -11.57 0.78 5.82
C LEU A 311 -12.02 2.08 5.13
N THR A 312 -12.06 3.17 5.90
CA THR A 312 -12.49 4.50 5.44
C THR A 312 -11.39 5.34 4.80
N TRP A 313 -10.16 4.80 4.65
CA TRP A 313 -9.08 5.57 4.02
C TRP A 313 -9.26 5.71 2.51
N HIS A 314 -8.82 6.85 1.99
CA HIS A 314 -8.81 7.10 0.54
C HIS A 314 -7.67 6.32 -0.13
N HIS A 315 -7.98 5.14 -0.64
CA HIS A 315 -6.98 4.31 -1.33
C HIS A 315 -6.49 5.03 -2.59
N ASP A 316 -5.18 5.25 -2.69
CA ASP A 316 -4.57 6.02 -3.78
C ASP A 316 -5.14 7.44 -3.94
N ALA A 317 -5.45 8.10 -2.82
CA ALA A 317 -6.05 9.42 -2.74
C ALA A 317 -7.45 9.55 -3.37
N GLN A 318 -8.19 8.44 -3.50
CA GLN A 318 -9.53 8.42 -4.09
C GLN A 318 -10.56 7.80 -3.13
N PRO A 319 -11.81 8.28 -3.13
CA PRO A 319 -12.91 7.57 -2.50
C PRO A 319 -13.00 6.15 -3.07
N VAL A 320 -13.48 5.20 -2.27
CA VAL A 320 -13.47 3.78 -2.65
C VAL A 320 -14.86 3.22 -2.98
N LEU A 321 -15.94 3.89 -2.57
CA LEU A 321 -17.31 3.55 -2.93
C LEU A 321 -17.93 4.55 -3.92
N ALA A 322 -17.75 5.85 -3.69
CA ALA A 322 -18.34 6.90 -4.50
C ALA A 322 -18.06 6.78 -6.02
N PRO A 323 -16.86 6.38 -6.48
CA PRO A 323 -16.60 6.17 -7.90
C PRO A 323 -17.35 4.97 -8.51
N LEU A 324 -17.86 4.06 -7.68
CA LEU A 324 -18.53 2.83 -8.12
C LEU A 324 -20.04 2.96 -8.25
N VAL A 325 -20.64 4.00 -7.68
CA VAL A 325 -22.11 4.18 -7.70
C VAL A 325 -22.57 5.11 -8.81
N ASN A 326 -23.81 4.92 -9.24
CA ASN A 326 -24.57 5.87 -10.03
C ASN A 326 -25.56 6.58 -9.12
N TRP A 327 -25.79 7.87 -9.35
CA TRP A 327 -26.80 8.62 -8.64
C TRP A 327 -28.07 8.74 -9.47
N VAL A 328 -29.20 8.62 -8.81
CA VAL A 328 -30.51 8.92 -9.38
C VAL A 328 -31.11 10.07 -8.60
N ASP A 329 -31.36 11.15 -9.26
CA ASP A 329 -32.00 12.34 -8.72
C ASP A 329 -33.51 12.29 -8.93
N PHE A 330 -34.24 12.71 -7.92
CA PHE A 330 -35.69 12.86 -7.97
C PHE A 330 -36.09 14.32 -7.69
N GLU A 331 -36.53 15.00 -8.71
CA GLU A 331 -36.97 16.40 -8.69
C GLU A 331 -38.50 16.45 -8.56
N GLY A 332 -39.04 16.09 -7.42
CA GLY A 332 -40.47 16.10 -7.14
C GLY A 332 -40.75 16.40 -5.68
N GLU A 333 -41.98 16.84 -5.38
CA GLU A 333 -42.45 17.09 -4.01
C GLU A 333 -42.48 15.81 -3.15
#